data_d302697848e530fb977f817f11ff6204
#
_entry.id   d302697848e530fb977f817f11ff6204
#
_cell.length_a   1.000
_cell.length_b   1.000
_cell.length_c   1.000
_cell.angle_alpha   90.00
_cell.angle_beta   90.00
_cell.angle_gamma   90.00
#
_symmetry.space_group_name_H-M   'P 1'
#
loop_
_entity.id
_entity.type
_entity.pdbx_description
1 polymer ?
#
loop_
_entity_poly.entity_id
_entity_poly.type
_entity_poly.pdbx_seq_one_letter_code
_entity_poly.pdbx_strand_id
1 'polypeptide(L)'
;MRILFVGDIFGRPGRNMVREHLAALLKEHAVDLCIANGENAAGGFGLTPPIAEEFFDLGIDVITTGNHVWDKRELVDYLNSAADEPYSPARRVLRPANYPAGTPGVGVYEGTTRAGVPYAVVNLQGRVFMVNIDDPFRVADRLLEKIAAKVIFVDFHAEATSEKVALGWYLDGRVTAVVGTHTHIPTADTRVLPGGTAYQTDVGMTGPYDSVIGVQKEQILQRFLTSLPARFEAAMNDVRFCAVLVDCEESTGKARSIQRIMLDEDGHAEDGKSWQVHHGRQAR
;
A
#
# COMPACT_ATOMS: atom_id res chain seq x y z
N MET A 1 -17.73 0.83 9.48
CA MET A 1 -16.33 1.29 9.52
C MET A 1 -15.85 1.55 8.10
N ARG A 2 -15.16 2.66 7.88
CA ARG A 2 -14.57 3.00 6.58
C ARG A 2 -13.06 2.98 6.65
N ILE A 3 -12.45 2.25 5.72
CA ILE A 3 -11.00 2.06 5.63
C ILE A 3 -10.53 2.67 4.31
N LEU A 4 -9.58 3.61 4.38
CA LEU A 4 -8.88 4.12 3.21
C LEU A 4 -7.50 3.44 3.13
N PHE A 5 -7.18 2.87 1.97
CA PHE A 5 -5.85 2.36 1.69
C PHE A 5 -5.25 3.11 0.51
N VAL A 6 -4.12 3.78 0.75
CA VAL A 6 -3.36 4.51 -0.28
C VAL A 6 -2.33 3.56 -0.89
N GLY A 7 -2.37 3.40 -2.22
CA GLY A 7 -1.43 2.57 -2.97
C GLY A 7 -0.01 3.12 -2.96
N ASP A 8 0.92 2.33 -3.49
CA ASP A 8 2.37 2.55 -3.44
C ASP A 8 2.79 4.02 -3.56
N ILE A 9 3.16 4.66 -2.44
CA ILE A 9 3.58 6.07 -2.43
C ILE A 9 5.00 6.17 -2.99
N PHE A 10 5.14 6.80 -4.18
CA PHE A 10 6.40 6.82 -4.90
C PHE A 10 7.10 8.17 -4.82
N GLY A 11 8.24 8.21 -4.17
CA GLY A 11 9.15 9.35 -4.12
C GLY A 11 8.53 10.63 -3.56
N ARG A 12 9.17 11.77 -3.86
CA ARG A 12 8.67 13.09 -3.45
C ARG A 12 7.33 13.45 -4.11
N PRO A 13 7.08 13.15 -5.40
CA PRO A 13 5.79 13.44 -6.03
C PRO A 13 4.62 12.78 -5.30
N GLY A 14 4.72 11.47 -5.02
CA GLY A 14 3.68 10.75 -4.28
C GLY A 14 3.45 11.29 -2.87
N ARG A 15 4.54 11.63 -2.14
CA ARG A 15 4.40 12.27 -0.82
C ARG A 15 3.68 13.62 -0.88
N ASN A 16 3.93 14.41 -1.92
CA ASN A 16 3.23 15.69 -2.10
C ASN A 16 1.73 15.48 -2.30
N MET A 17 1.34 14.52 -3.16
CA MET A 17 -0.07 14.18 -3.33
C MET A 17 -0.75 13.77 -2.00
N VAL A 18 -0.06 13.00 -1.18
CA VAL A 18 -0.57 12.64 0.15
C VAL A 18 -0.76 13.87 1.04
N ARG A 19 0.23 14.80 1.09
CA ARG A 19 0.11 16.04 1.87
C ARG A 19 -1.06 16.92 1.43
N GLU A 20 -1.28 17.00 0.14
CA GLU A 20 -2.27 17.92 -0.47
C GLU A 20 -3.69 17.39 -0.35
N HIS A 21 -3.90 16.08 -0.51
CA HIS A 21 -5.23 15.53 -0.70
C HIS A 21 -5.72 14.66 0.47
N LEU A 22 -4.83 14.04 1.26
CA LEU A 22 -5.25 13.03 2.24
C LEU A 22 -6.23 13.59 3.29
N ALA A 23 -5.96 14.75 3.85
CA ALA A 23 -6.79 15.33 4.92
C ALA A 23 -8.24 15.60 4.45
N ALA A 24 -8.40 16.06 3.20
CA ALA A 24 -9.71 16.27 2.59
C ALA A 24 -10.45 14.94 2.40
N LEU A 25 -9.79 13.91 1.87
CA LEU A 25 -10.36 12.57 1.68
C LEU A 25 -10.78 11.91 3.00
N LEU A 26 -9.93 12.00 4.04
CA LEU A 26 -10.25 11.46 5.36
C LEU A 26 -11.53 12.07 5.93
N LYS A 27 -11.71 13.38 5.76
CA LYS A 27 -12.89 14.11 6.21
C LYS A 27 -14.11 13.82 5.36
N GLU A 28 -13.99 13.92 4.03
CA GLU A 28 -15.11 13.72 3.08
C GLU A 28 -15.74 12.35 3.22
N HIS A 29 -14.89 11.33 3.31
CA HIS A 29 -15.34 9.94 3.40
C HIS A 29 -15.55 9.46 4.84
N ALA A 30 -15.36 10.32 5.86
CA ALA A 30 -15.46 9.96 7.28
C ALA A 30 -14.66 8.66 7.57
N VAL A 31 -13.37 8.65 7.22
CA VAL A 31 -12.48 7.50 7.34
C VAL A 31 -12.16 7.22 8.80
N ASP A 32 -12.33 5.96 9.22
CA ASP A 32 -12.04 5.48 10.58
C ASP A 32 -10.63 4.91 10.72
N LEU A 33 -10.06 4.41 9.61
CA LEU A 33 -8.71 3.81 9.54
C LEU A 33 -8.08 4.16 8.20
N CYS A 34 -6.89 4.76 8.24
CA CYS A 34 -6.08 5.07 7.06
C CYS A 34 -4.82 4.21 7.04
N ILE A 35 -4.64 3.45 5.95
CA ILE A 35 -3.47 2.61 5.71
C ILE A 35 -2.80 3.07 4.42
N ALA A 36 -1.48 2.97 4.32
CA ALA A 36 -0.76 3.31 3.09
C ALA A 36 0.42 2.37 2.85
N ASN A 37 0.69 2.03 1.59
CA ASN A 37 1.95 1.40 1.24
C ASN A 37 3.02 2.48 1.02
N GLY A 38 4.04 2.49 1.89
CA GLY A 38 5.10 3.49 1.92
C GLY A 38 6.46 3.00 1.40
N GLU A 39 6.55 1.80 0.82
CA GLU A 39 7.85 1.18 0.53
C GLU A 39 8.71 1.97 -0.47
N ASN A 40 8.08 2.77 -1.34
CA ASN A 40 8.78 3.54 -2.38
C ASN A 40 8.88 5.05 -2.08
N ALA A 41 8.52 5.46 -0.86
CA ALA A 41 8.41 6.88 -0.49
C ALA A 41 9.75 7.62 -0.42
N ALA A 42 10.88 6.93 -0.16
CA ALA A 42 12.21 7.51 -0.05
C ALA A 42 12.96 7.52 -1.38
N GLY A 43 12.54 8.39 -2.30
CA GLY A 43 13.21 8.57 -3.60
C GLY A 43 12.94 7.44 -4.60
N GLY A 44 11.85 6.70 -4.42
CA GLY A 44 11.45 5.59 -5.28
C GLY A 44 11.80 4.20 -4.74
N PHE A 45 12.62 4.11 -3.69
CA PHE A 45 13.05 2.84 -3.09
C PHE A 45 13.22 2.98 -1.58
N GLY A 46 12.49 2.16 -0.82
CA GLY A 46 12.55 2.15 0.63
C GLY A 46 11.75 3.27 1.30
N LEU A 47 11.73 3.21 2.62
CA LEU A 47 11.13 4.17 3.53
C LEU A 47 12.19 4.61 4.55
N THR A 48 12.10 5.84 5.06
CA THR A 48 12.94 6.33 6.15
C THR A 48 12.11 6.68 7.38
N PRO A 49 12.66 6.63 8.60
CA PRO A 49 11.92 7.00 9.80
C PRO A 49 11.28 8.39 9.73
N PRO A 50 11.98 9.47 9.28
CA PRO A 50 11.36 10.79 9.17
C PRO A 50 10.15 10.82 8.21
N ILE A 51 10.17 10.02 7.13
CA ILE A 51 9.03 9.93 6.19
C ILE A 51 7.87 9.14 6.85
N ALA A 52 8.18 8.10 7.62
CA ALA A 52 7.15 7.37 8.35
C ALA A 52 6.45 8.25 9.39
N GLU A 53 7.21 9.03 10.17
CA GLU A 53 6.66 9.98 11.14
C GLU A 53 5.81 11.06 10.43
N GLU A 54 6.29 11.60 9.31
CA GLU A 54 5.51 12.52 8.48
C GLU A 54 4.15 11.94 8.07
N PHE A 55 4.12 10.68 7.65
CA PHE A 55 2.88 10.00 7.26
C PHE A 55 1.92 9.83 8.44
N PHE A 56 2.43 9.53 9.62
CA PHE A 56 1.62 9.48 10.85
C PHE A 56 1.03 10.83 11.20
N ASP A 57 1.80 11.92 11.08
CA ASP A 57 1.34 13.28 11.32
C ASP A 57 0.25 13.71 10.32
N LEU A 58 0.28 13.20 9.08
CA LEU A 58 -0.74 13.43 8.06
C LEU A 58 -2.03 12.62 8.28
N GLY A 59 -2.05 11.69 9.23
CA GLY A 59 -3.23 10.90 9.58
C GLY A 59 -3.25 9.48 9.04
N ILE A 60 -2.13 8.96 8.54
CA ILE A 60 -1.98 7.53 8.25
C ILE A 60 -1.79 6.78 9.57
N ASP A 61 -2.62 5.76 9.81
CA ASP A 61 -2.58 4.97 11.04
C ASP A 61 -1.54 3.84 10.96
N VAL A 62 -1.42 3.18 9.80
CA VAL A 62 -0.53 2.04 9.57
C VAL A 62 0.13 2.16 8.21
N ILE A 63 1.43 1.89 8.14
CA ILE A 63 2.21 1.85 6.90
C ILE A 63 2.58 0.41 6.60
N THR A 64 2.23 -0.08 5.41
CA THR A 64 2.72 -1.34 4.86
C THR A 64 3.92 -1.11 3.96
N THR A 65 4.69 -2.15 3.70
CA THR A 65 5.84 -2.12 2.80
C THR A 65 5.85 -3.36 1.88
N GLY A 66 6.99 -3.66 1.28
CA GLY A 66 7.17 -4.82 0.40
C GLY A 66 8.64 -5.21 0.28
N ASN A 67 9.10 -5.52 -0.93
CA ASN A 67 10.45 -6.01 -1.18
C ASN A 67 11.55 -4.95 -0.99
N HIS A 68 11.20 -3.65 -1.01
CA HIS A 68 12.14 -2.54 -0.77
C HIS A 68 12.25 -2.13 0.71
N VAL A 69 11.65 -2.87 1.64
CA VAL A 69 11.66 -2.56 3.07
C VAL A 69 13.08 -2.45 3.66
N TRP A 70 14.06 -3.15 3.07
CA TRP A 70 15.45 -3.16 3.55
C TRP A 70 16.39 -2.19 2.83
N ASP A 71 15.91 -1.41 1.86
CA ASP A 71 16.76 -0.53 1.03
C ASP A 71 17.32 0.67 1.79
N LYS A 72 16.73 1.02 2.94
CA LYS A 72 17.22 2.08 3.84
C LYS A 72 17.64 1.50 5.17
N ARG A 73 18.95 1.56 5.46
CA ARG A 73 19.51 1.02 6.71
C ARG A 73 18.86 1.62 7.95
N GLU A 74 18.60 2.91 7.94
CA GLU A 74 17.95 3.61 9.05
C GLU A 74 16.54 3.06 9.37
N LEU A 75 15.83 2.52 8.38
CA LEU A 75 14.55 1.85 8.62
C LEU A 75 14.75 0.53 9.38
N VAL A 76 15.79 -0.22 9.07
CA VAL A 76 16.12 -1.48 9.77
C VAL A 76 16.33 -1.20 11.26
N ASP A 77 17.11 -0.16 11.59
CA ASP A 77 17.38 0.23 12.98
C ASP A 77 16.08 0.70 13.67
N TYR A 78 15.24 1.46 12.97
CA TYR A 78 13.95 1.91 13.47
C TYR A 78 12.98 0.75 13.76
N LEU A 79 12.89 -0.22 12.85
CA LEU A 79 12.05 -1.40 13.03
C LEU A 79 12.56 -2.31 14.17
N ASN A 80 13.87 -2.40 14.38
CA ASN A 80 14.45 -3.13 15.50
C ASN A 80 14.04 -2.51 16.85
N SER A 81 13.99 -1.18 16.96
CA SER A 81 13.55 -0.50 18.20
C SER A 81 12.13 -0.87 18.60
N ALA A 82 11.29 -1.26 17.65
CA ALA A 82 9.92 -1.69 17.91
C ALA A 82 9.81 -3.00 18.72
N ALA A 83 10.87 -3.81 18.74
CA ALA A 83 10.86 -5.09 19.46
C ALA A 83 10.78 -4.91 20.98
N ASP A 84 11.46 -3.87 21.49
CA ASP A 84 11.61 -3.62 22.93
C ASP A 84 10.56 -2.63 23.50
N GLU A 85 9.85 -1.91 22.60
CA GLU A 85 8.88 -0.87 23.00
C GLU A 85 7.47 -1.16 22.45
N PRO A 86 6.54 -1.68 23.29
CA PRO A 86 5.18 -2.03 22.86
C PRO A 86 4.38 -0.88 22.23
N TYR A 87 4.70 0.36 22.59
CA TYR A 87 4.02 1.57 22.10
C TYR A 87 4.82 2.34 21.05
N SER A 88 5.93 1.80 20.59
CA SER A 88 6.75 2.44 19.56
C SER A 88 5.96 2.70 18.28
N PRO A 89 6.01 3.91 17.69
CA PRO A 89 5.42 4.18 16.37
C PRO A 89 5.94 3.23 15.28
N ALA A 90 7.17 2.73 15.42
CA ALA A 90 7.77 1.77 14.49
C ALA A 90 6.95 0.48 14.34
N ARG A 91 6.11 0.11 15.33
CA ARG A 91 5.20 -1.05 15.22
C ARG A 91 4.08 -0.84 14.21
N ARG A 92 3.80 0.40 13.84
CA ARG A 92 2.82 0.76 12.81
C ARG A 92 3.40 0.75 11.40
N VAL A 93 4.71 0.48 11.25
CA VAL A 93 5.38 0.22 9.98
C VAL A 93 5.55 -1.28 9.83
N LEU A 94 4.82 -1.88 8.90
CA LEU A 94 4.79 -3.32 8.70
C LEU A 94 5.72 -3.74 7.56
N ARG A 95 6.60 -4.70 7.86
CA ARG A 95 7.24 -5.48 6.82
C ARG A 95 6.35 -6.65 6.41
N PRO A 96 6.54 -7.29 5.24
CA PRO A 96 5.84 -8.52 4.94
C PRO A 96 6.02 -9.58 6.04
N ALA A 97 4.90 -10.12 6.51
CA ALA A 97 4.88 -11.06 7.65
C ALA A 97 5.54 -12.40 7.33
N ASN A 98 5.65 -12.74 6.06
CA ASN A 98 6.25 -13.98 5.58
C ASN A 98 7.78 -13.91 5.37
N TYR A 99 8.46 -12.86 5.85
CA TYR A 99 9.90 -12.92 6.07
C TYR A 99 10.24 -13.90 7.20
N PRO A 100 11.43 -14.54 7.18
CA PRO A 100 11.85 -15.51 8.18
C PRO A 100 11.79 -14.96 9.61
N ALA A 101 11.67 -15.85 10.59
CA ALA A 101 11.74 -15.49 12.02
C ALA A 101 13.07 -14.79 12.36
N GLY A 102 13.02 -13.80 13.23
CA GLY A 102 14.18 -12.99 13.63
C GLY A 102 14.45 -11.80 12.70
N THR A 103 13.70 -11.63 11.61
CA THR A 103 13.76 -10.41 10.78
C THR A 103 13.21 -9.20 11.56
N PRO A 104 13.87 -8.03 11.50
CA PRO A 104 13.42 -6.81 12.19
C PRO A 104 11.97 -6.41 11.92
N GLY A 105 11.31 -5.83 12.91
CA GLY A 105 9.95 -5.33 12.80
C GLY A 105 8.88 -6.40 12.84
N VAL A 106 7.63 -5.97 12.61
CA VAL A 106 6.44 -6.83 12.66
C VAL A 106 5.73 -6.84 11.31
N GLY A 107 4.97 -7.90 11.03
CA GLY A 107 4.18 -8.01 9.79
C GLY A 107 2.69 -7.91 10.02
N VAL A 108 2.27 -7.71 11.29
CA VAL A 108 0.88 -7.52 11.71
C VAL A 108 0.83 -6.40 12.73
N TYR A 109 -0.15 -5.53 12.59
CA TYR A 109 -0.51 -4.55 13.61
C TYR A 109 -1.97 -4.75 14.01
N GLU A 110 -2.21 -4.90 15.32
CA GLU A 110 -3.54 -4.89 15.90
C GLU A 110 -3.74 -3.57 16.65
N GLY A 111 -4.84 -2.89 16.36
CA GLY A 111 -5.16 -1.60 16.92
C GLY A 111 -6.66 -1.45 17.20
N THR A 112 -7.02 -0.26 17.63
CA THR A 112 -8.42 0.11 17.89
C THR A 112 -8.66 1.49 17.33
N THR A 113 -9.76 1.67 16.58
CA THR A 113 -10.14 2.97 16.03
C THR A 113 -10.55 3.94 17.14
N ARG A 114 -10.69 5.23 16.83
CA ARG A 114 -11.19 6.24 17.79
C ARG A 114 -12.59 5.88 18.33
N ALA A 115 -13.39 5.16 17.56
CA ALA A 115 -14.72 4.68 17.96
C ALA A 115 -14.68 3.39 18.81
N GLY A 116 -13.50 2.84 19.09
CA GLY A 116 -13.34 1.63 19.89
C GLY A 116 -13.46 0.32 19.12
N VAL A 117 -13.43 0.34 17.78
CA VAL A 117 -13.52 -0.85 16.94
C VAL A 117 -12.14 -1.49 16.79
N PRO A 118 -11.94 -2.77 17.21
CA PRO A 118 -10.69 -3.48 17.03
C PRO A 118 -10.47 -3.82 15.56
N TYR A 119 -9.22 -3.66 15.08
CA TYR A 119 -8.83 -4.01 13.73
C TYR A 119 -7.43 -4.65 13.70
N ALA A 120 -7.14 -5.36 12.61
CA ALA A 120 -5.81 -5.83 12.30
C ALA A 120 -5.42 -5.45 10.86
N VAL A 121 -4.16 -5.08 10.67
CA VAL A 121 -3.55 -4.89 9.35
C VAL A 121 -2.45 -5.92 9.18
N VAL A 122 -2.47 -6.65 8.08
CA VAL A 122 -1.51 -7.69 7.74
C VAL A 122 -0.81 -7.29 6.44
N ASN A 123 0.51 -7.32 6.43
CA ASN A 123 1.31 -7.16 5.22
C ASN A 123 1.88 -8.53 4.82
N LEU A 124 1.70 -8.92 3.57
CA LEU A 124 2.24 -10.15 2.99
C LEU A 124 2.96 -9.85 1.67
N GLN A 125 3.92 -10.69 1.30
CA GLN A 125 4.61 -10.58 0.01
C GLN A 125 4.48 -11.88 -0.79
N GLY A 126 4.28 -11.73 -2.11
CA GLY A 126 4.31 -12.84 -3.05
C GLY A 126 5.71 -13.43 -3.26
N ARG A 127 5.78 -14.58 -3.94
CA ARG A 127 7.03 -15.27 -4.27
C ARG A 127 7.27 -15.42 -5.76
N VAL A 128 6.20 -15.34 -6.56
CA VAL A 128 6.31 -15.50 -8.01
C VAL A 128 7.01 -14.27 -8.60
N PHE A 129 8.17 -14.47 -9.20
CA PHE A 129 9.10 -13.44 -9.70
C PHE A 129 9.66 -12.49 -8.63
N MET A 130 9.58 -12.85 -7.36
CA MET A 130 10.07 -12.08 -6.22
C MET A 130 11.07 -12.90 -5.38
N VAL A 131 11.60 -12.29 -4.31
CA VAL A 131 12.50 -12.97 -3.38
C VAL A 131 11.78 -14.16 -2.75
N ASN A 132 12.45 -15.32 -2.72
CA ASN A 132 11.90 -16.54 -2.15
C ASN A 132 11.93 -16.47 -0.60
N ILE A 133 10.79 -16.22 -0.02
CA ILE A 133 10.54 -16.19 1.43
C ILE A 133 9.44 -17.20 1.80
N ASP A 134 8.97 -17.22 3.03
CA ASP A 134 7.93 -18.16 3.48
C ASP A 134 6.63 -18.03 2.67
N ASP A 135 5.88 -19.13 2.59
CA ASP A 135 4.62 -19.21 1.84
C ASP A 135 3.56 -18.26 2.41
N PRO A 136 3.10 -17.24 1.65
CA PRO A 136 2.16 -16.24 2.15
C PRO A 136 0.79 -16.84 2.53
N PHE A 137 0.33 -17.90 1.86
CA PHE A 137 -0.94 -18.56 2.18
C PHE A 137 -0.86 -19.25 3.54
N ARG A 138 0.22 -19.98 3.80
CA ARG A 138 0.45 -20.67 5.07
C ARG A 138 0.74 -19.69 6.21
N VAL A 139 1.40 -18.57 5.91
CA VAL A 139 1.62 -17.51 6.89
C VAL A 139 0.29 -16.84 7.24
N ALA A 140 -0.56 -16.54 6.26
CA ALA A 140 -1.89 -15.99 6.49
C ALA A 140 -2.72 -16.90 7.42
N ASP A 141 -2.75 -18.23 7.21
CA ASP A 141 -3.46 -19.16 8.09
C ASP A 141 -3.01 -19.01 9.55
N ARG A 142 -1.69 -19.08 9.78
CA ARG A 142 -1.10 -18.98 11.13
C ARG A 142 -1.37 -17.63 11.83
N LEU A 143 -1.49 -16.58 11.05
CA LEU A 143 -1.79 -15.24 11.58
C LEU A 143 -3.27 -15.13 11.94
N LEU A 144 -4.16 -15.56 11.05
CA LEU A 144 -5.60 -15.48 11.25
C LEU A 144 -6.09 -16.35 12.44
N GLU A 145 -5.39 -17.43 12.79
CA GLU A 145 -5.64 -18.20 14.01
C GLU A 145 -5.40 -17.40 15.30
N LYS A 146 -4.57 -16.36 15.26
CA LYS A 146 -4.16 -15.57 16.42
C LYS A 146 -4.85 -14.22 16.51
N ILE A 147 -5.30 -13.66 15.39
CA ILE A 147 -5.94 -12.35 15.32
C ILE A 147 -7.37 -12.47 15.86
N ALA A 148 -7.68 -11.70 16.90
CA ALA A 148 -9.03 -11.69 17.51
C ALA A 148 -9.98 -10.69 16.83
N ALA A 149 -9.45 -9.66 16.17
CA ALA A 149 -10.23 -8.63 15.49
C ALA A 149 -11.08 -9.23 14.35
N LYS A 150 -12.30 -8.70 14.16
CA LYS A 150 -13.15 -9.08 13.02
C LYS A 150 -12.81 -8.30 11.76
N VAL A 151 -12.38 -7.06 11.91
CA VAL A 151 -11.94 -6.20 10.80
C VAL A 151 -10.46 -6.47 10.55
N ILE A 152 -10.15 -7.14 9.43
CA ILE A 152 -8.79 -7.54 9.05
C ILE A 152 -8.53 -7.03 7.63
N PHE A 153 -7.52 -6.19 7.47
CA PHE A 153 -7.08 -5.65 6.18
C PHE A 153 -5.76 -6.29 5.79
N VAL A 154 -5.66 -6.81 4.55
CA VAL A 154 -4.45 -7.45 4.02
C VAL A 154 -3.93 -6.65 2.83
N ASP A 155 -2.70 -6.14 2.93
CA ASP A 155 -1.91 -5.66 1.79
C ASP A 155 -1.03 -6.81 1.29
N PHE A 156 -1.26 -7.24 0.06
CA PHE A 156 -0.50 -8.30 -0.60
C PHE A 156 0.42 -7.72 -1.67
N HIS A 157 1.65 -7.49 -1.29
CA HIS A 157 2.70 -6.94 -2.13
C HIS A 157 3.28 -8.02 -3.05
N ALA A 158 2.81 -8.11 -4.30
CA ALA A 158 3.17 -9.21 -5.19
C ALA A 158 3.19 -8.79 -6.67
N GLU A 159 4.10 -9.41 -7.45
CA GLU A 159 4.23 -9.18 -8.88
C GLU A 159 3.14 -9.90 -9.68
N ALA A 160 2.95 -11.21 -9.47
CA ALA A 160 2.09 -12.02 -10.31
C ALA A 160 0.60 -11.83 -9.99
N THR A 161 -0.19 -11.41 -10.97
CA THR A 161 -1.65 -11.26 -10.83
C THR A 161 -2.35 -12.57 -10.44
N SER A 162 -1.88 -13.70 -10.94
CA SER A 162 -2.42 -15.03 -10.58
C SER A 162 -2.24 -15.35 -9.10
N GLU A 163 -1.09 -14.98 -8.50
CA GLU A 163 -0.83 -15.16 -7.06
C GLU A 163 -1.72 -14.24 -6.23
N LYS A 164 -1.91 -12.98 -6.67
CA LYS A 164 -2.80 -12.00 -6.03
C LYS A 164 -4.26 -12.48 -6.04
N VAL A 165 -4.77 -12.87 -7.20
CA VAL A 165 -6.14 -13.38 -7.34
C VAL A 165 -6.34 -14.65 -6.50
N ALA A 166 -5.36 -15.57 -6.50
CA ALA A 166 -5.44 -16.79 -5.71
C ALA A 166 -5.52 -16.50 -4.21
N LEU A 167 -4.71 -15.55 -3.69
CA LEU A 167 -4.77 -15.17 -2.28
C LEU A 167 -6.11 -14.50 -1.93
N GLY A 168 -6.63 -13.66 -2.81
CA GLY A 168 -7.96 -13.05 -2.64
C GLY A 168 -9.05 -14.10 -2.45
N TRP A 169 -9.11 -15.11 -3.33
CA TRP A 169 -10.05 -16.23 -3.21
C TRP A 169 -9.80 -17.11 -1.98
N TYR A 170 -8.54 -17.33 -1.63
CA TYR A 170 -8.16 -18.14 -0.48
C TYR A 170 -8.60 -17.52 0.85
N LEU A 171 -8.61 -16.19 0.93
CA LEU A 171 -8.99 -15.44 2.12
C LEU A 171 -10.45 -14.94 2.08
N ASP A 172 -11.21 -15.23 1.01
CA ASP A 172 -12.59 -14.78 0.89
C ASP A 172 -13.46 -15.26 2.06
N GLY A 173 -14.13 -14.30 2.71
CA GLY A 173 -14.96 -14.51 3.90
C GLY A 173 -14.18 -14.67 5.21
N ARG A 174 -12.83 -14.63 5.17
CA ARG A 174 -11.96 -14.74 6.34
C ARG A 174 -11.38 -13.39 6.78
N VAL A 175 -11.32 -12.42 5.87
CA VAL A 175 -10.80 -11.06 6.09
C VAL A 175 -11.72 -10.01 5.46
N THR A 176 -11.59 -8.76 5.90
CA THR A 176 -12.38 -7.64 5.39
C THR A 176 -11.98 -7.26 3.98
N ALA A 177 -10.68 -7.18 3.72
CA ALA A 177 -10.15 -6.80 2.43
C ALA A 177 -8.81 -7.49 2.13
N VAL A 178 -8.59 -7.81 0.85
CA VAL A 178 -7.30 -8.16 0.27
C VAL A 178 -7.06 -7.23 -0.91
N VAL A 179 -6.06 -6.39 -0.82
CA VAL A 179 -5.66 -5.51 -1.92
C VAL A 179 -4.21 -5.77 -2.30
N GLY A 180 -3.90 -5.65 -3.57
CA GLY A 180 -2.54 -5.82 -4.07
C GLY A 180 -1.81 -4.51 -4.26
N THR A 181 -0.47 -4.58 -4.15
CA THR A 181 0.50 -3.51 -4.40
C THR A 181 1.67 -4.05 -5.22
N HIS A 182 2.70 -3.27 -5.51
CA HIS A 182 3.94 -3.60 -6.20
C HIS A 182 3.99 -3.24 -7.68
N THR A 183 2.97 -3.55 -8.48
CA THR A 183 3.07 -3.34 -9.95
C THR A 183 2.94 -1.87 -10.33
N HIS A 184 2.44 -1.02 -9.43
CA HIS A 184 2.20 0.41 -9.63
C HIS A 184 1.08 0.73 -10.63
N ILE A 185 0.46 -0.29 -11.25
CA ILE A 185 -0.58 -0.11 -12.26
C ILE A 185 -1.94 -0.50 -11.65
N PRO A 186 -2.87 0.46 -11.48
CA PRO A 186 -4.17 0.15 -10.90
C PRO A 186 -4.98 -0.77 -11.80
N THR A 187 -5.53 -1.84 -11.22
CA THR A 187 -6.36 -2.80 -11.96
C THR A 187 -7.85 -2.45 -11.90
N ALA A 188 -8.61 -2.94 -12.88
CA ALA A 188 -10.03 -2.63 -13.05
C ALA A 188 -10.97 -3.66 -12.40
N ASP A 189 -10.44 -4.54 -11.56
CA ASP A 189 -11.18 -5.70 -11.02
C ASP A 189 -11.71 -5.50 -9.59
N THR A 190 -11.86 -4.25 -9.17
CA THR A 190 -12.38 -3.86 -7.85
C THR A 190 -13.77 -4.44 -7.61
N ARG A 191 -13.94 -5.24 -6.54
CA ARG A 191 -15.20 -5.93 -6.23
C ARG A 191 -15.24 -6.43 -4.79
N VAL A 192 -16.44 -6.79 -4.31
CA VAL A 192 -16.61 -7.61 -3.12
C VAL A 192 -16.79 -9.06 -3.58
N LEU A 193 -15.99 -9.98 -3.02
CA LEU A 193 -16.05 -11.40 -3.29
C LEU A 193 -17.28 -12.03 -2.59
N PRO A 194 -17.76 -13.21 -3.04
CA PRO A 194 -18.98 -13.83 -2.51
C PRO A 194 -18.99 -14.09 -1.00
N GLY A 195 -17.83 -14.35 -0.38
CA GLY A 195 -17.68 -14.52 1.08
C GLY A 195 -17.74 -13.20 1.86
N GLY A 196 -17.67 -12.06 1.18
CA GLY A 196 -17.74 -10.72 1.78
C GLY A 196 -16.39 -10.04 1.96
N THR A 197 -15.35 -10.48 1.28
CA THR A 197 -14.03 -9.82 1.26
C THR A 197 -13.95 -8.81 0.12
N ALA A 198 -13.59 -7.56 0.43
CA ALA A 198 -13.27 -6.56 -0.58
C ALA A 198 -11.95 -6.92 -1.28
N TYR A 199 -11.90 -6.78 -2.61
CA TYR A 199 -10.74 -7.22 -3.38
C TYR A 199 -10.41 -6.27 -4.54
N GLN A 200 -9.11 -6.03 -4.73
CA GLN A 200 -8.52 -5.46 -5.95
C GLN A 200 -7.13 -6.04 -6.18
N THR A 201 -6.81 -6.44 -7.41
CA THR A 201 -5.51 -7.05 -7.75
C THR A 201 -4.33 -6.10 -7.53
N ASP A 202 -4.46 -4.83 -7.90
CA ASP A 202 -3.47 -3.79 -7.58
C ASP A 202 -4.15 -2.43 -7.45
N VAL A 203 -3.84 -1.72 -6.37
CA VAL A 203 -4.39 -0.39 -6.10
C VAL A 203 -3.76 0.67 -6.99
N GLY A 204 -2.52 0.42 -7.44
CA GLY A 204 -1.72 1.34 -8.22
C GLY A 204 -0.85 2.25 -7.37
N MET A 205 -0.09 3.09 -8.03
CA MET A 205 0.88 3.99 -7.44
C MET A 205 0.26 5.36 -7.13
N THR A 206 0.50 5.88 -5.94
CA THR A 206 0.37 7.31 -5.65
C THR A 206 1.70 7.97 -6.01
N GLY A 207 1.76 8.56 -7.21
CA GLY A 207 3.03 9.02 -7.78
C GLY A 207 2.92 9.44 -9.25
N PRO A 208 4.07 9.63 -9.95
CA PRO A 208 4.12 10.16 -11.30
C PRO A 208 3.75 9.12 -12.37
N TYR A 209 2.80 9.43 -13.24
CA TYR A 209 2.32 8.55 -14.31
C TYR A 209 2.94 8.85 -15.69
N ASP A 210 3.48 10.05 -15.91
CA ASP A 210 4.36 10.32 -17.08
C ASP A 210 5.74 9.66 -16.87
N SER A 211 5.72 8.34 -16.72
CA SER A 211 6.85 7.51 -16.26
C SER A 211 6.73 6.07 -16.75
N VAL A 212 7.73 5.24 -16.45
CA VAL A 212 7.58 3.79 -16.41
C VAL A 212 7.56 3.37 -14.95
N ILE A 213 6.37 3.10 -14.43
CA ILE A 213 6.11 2.71 -13.03
C ILE A 213 6.80 3.61 -11.97
N GLY A 214 6.83 4.94 -12.24
CA GLY A 214 7.40 5.94 -11.34
C GLY A 214 8.79 6.44 -11.74
N VAL A 215 9.52 5.72 -12.59
CA VAL A 215 10.89 6.07 -13.06
C VAL A 215 10.83 6.82 -14.39
N GLN A 216 11.78 7.72 -14.63
CA GLN A 216 11.91 8.46 -15.90
C GLN A 216 11.95 7.51 -17.09
N LYS A 217 11.11 7.77 -18.11
CA LYS A 217 10.90 6.90 -19.28
C LYS A 217 12.20 6.62 -20.04
N GLU A 218 12.99 7.64 -20.23
CA GLU A 218 14.21 7.60 -21.06
C GLU A 218 15.23 6.60 -20.48
N GLN A 219 15.37 6.56 -19.17
CA GLN A 219 16.31 5.67 -18.47
C GLN A 219 15.88 4.21 -18.59
N ILE A 220 14.59 3.96 -18.44
CA ILE A 220 14.01 2.61 -18.55
C ILE A 220 14.05 2.12 -20.01
N LEU A 221 13.65 2.96 -20.97
CA LEU A 221 13.71 2.62 -22.40
C LEU A 221 15.14 2.31 -22.84
N GLN A 222 16.13 3.11 -22.42
CA GLN A 222 17.54 2.83 -22.68
C GLN A 222 17.93 1.45 -22.14
N ARG A 223 17.56 1.13 -20.89
CA ARG A 223 17.87 -0.18 -20.29
C ARG A 223 17.24 -1.33 -21.06
N PHE A 224 15.96 -1.22 -21.45
CA PHE A 224 15.28 -2.28 -22.21
C PHE A 224 15.89 -2.49 -23.61
N LEU A 225 16.30 -1.41 -24.28
CA LEU A 225 16.86 -1.46 -25.62
C LEU A 225 18.32 -1.96 -25.63
N THR A 226 19.08 -1.68 -24.58
CA THR A 226 20.53 -1.94 -24.57
C THR A 226 20.98 -3.00 -23.57
N SER A 227 20.13 -3.36 -22.59
CA SER A 227 20.47 -4.17 -21.42
C SER A 227 21.61 -3.61 -20.56
N LEU A 228 22.02 -2.35 -20.78
CA LEU A 228 23.05 -1.70 -19.98
C LEU A 228 22.47 -1.23 -18.63
N PRO A 229 23.24 -1.26 -17.54
CA PRO A 229 22.86 -0.66 -16.28
C PRO A 229 22.56 0.83 -16.45
N ALA A 230 21.45 1.30 -15.88
CA ALA A 230 21.08 2.70 -15.83
C ALA A 230 20.78 3.09 -14.37
N ARG A 231 21.12 4.33 -14.00
CA ARG A 231 20.67 4.89 -12.73
C ARG A 231 19.22 5.35 -12.89
N PHE A 232 18.37 4.90 -12.01
CA PHE A 232 16.96 5.26 -12.03
C PHE A 232 16.69 6.48 -11.17
N GLU A 233 15.92 7.42 -11.71
CA GLU A 233 15.45 8.62 -11.02
C GLU A 233 13.93 8.68 -11.10
N ALA A 234 13.30 9.14 -10.01
CA ALA A 234 11.86 9.33 -9.98
C ALA A 234 11.42 10.36 -11.03
N ALA A 235 10.38 10.06 -11.78
CA ALA A 235 9.70 11.03 -12.63
C ALA A 235 8.94 12.06 -11.78
N MET A 236 8.49 13.16 -12.38
CA MET A 236 7.94 14.29 -11.63
C MET A 236 6.59 14.78 -12.17
N ASN A 237 6.15 14.30 -13.34
CA ASN A 237 5.00 14.84 -14.05
C ASN A 237 3.81 13.89 -14.03
N ASP A 238 2.59 14.44 -14.24
CA ASP A 238 1.32 13.68 -14.25
C ASP A 238 1.16 12.87 -12.97
N VAL A 239 1.24 13.57 -11.83
CA VAL A 239 1.20 12.90 -10.52
C VAL A 239 -0.24 12.61 -10.13
N ARG A 240 -0.49 11.38 -9.64
CA ARG A 240 -1.82 10.92 -9.28
C ARG A 240 -1.84 10.35 -7.88
N PHE A 241 -3.00 10.50 -7.24
CA PHE A 241 -3.32 9.84 -5.98
C PHE A 241 -4.15 8.60 -6.25
N CYS A 242 -3.67 7.43 -5.86
CA CYS A 242 -4.41 6.18 -6.01
C CYS A 242 -4.71 5.54 -4.65
N ALA A 243 -5.98 5.20 -4.44
CA ALA A 243 -6.44 4.58 -3.21
C ALA A 243 -7.67 3.70 -3.44
N VAL A 244 -8.03 2.93 -2.43
CA VAL A 244 -9.34 2.27 -2.31
C VAL A 244 -10.00 2.65 -1.00
N LEU A 245 -11.31 2.86 -1.06
CA LEU A 245 -12.17 3.05 0.10
C LEU A 245 -13.03 1.80 0.31
N VAL A 246 -12.89 1.17 1.46
CA VAL A 246 -13.66 -0.02 1.86
C VAL A 246 -14.65 0.37 2.94
N ASP A 247 -15.94 0.07 2.76
CA ASP A 247 -16.96 0.12 3.81
C ASP A 247 -17.23 -1.29 4.30
N CYS A 248 -17.16 -1.53 5.62
CA CYS A 248 -17.35 -2.84 6.20
C CYS A 248 -18.27 -2.81 7.43
N GLU A 249 -18.84 -3.98 7.72
CA GLU A 249 -19.61 -4.27 8.95
C GLU A 249 -18.62 -4.57 10.09
N GLU A 250 -18.63 -3.81 11.15
CA GLU A 250 -17.68 -3.94 12.27
C GLU A 250 -17.86 -5.24 13.04
N SER A 251 -19.10 -5.69 13.21
CA SER A 251 -19.44 -6.89 13.99
C SER A 251 -19.05 -8.19 13.30
N THR A 252 -18.97 -8.20 11.97
CA THR A 252 -18.66 -9.38 11.15
C THR A 252 -17.34 -9.29 10.42
N GLY A 253 -16.81 -8.08 10.22
CA GLY A 253 -15.67 -7.80 9.36
C GLY A 253 -15.96 -7.87 7.87
N LYS A 254 -17.20 -8.14 7.44
CA LYS A 254 -17.52 -8.26 6.01
C LYS A 254 -17.60 -6.91 5.33
N ALA A 255 -17.00 -6.81 4.16
CA ALA A 255 -17.10 -5.64 3.32
C ALA A 255 -18.52 -5.51 2.72
N ARG A 256 -19.07 -4.28 2.75
CA ARG A 256 -20.29 -3.89 2.06
C ARG A 256 -19.98 -3.37 0.68
N SER A 257 -18.87 -2.63 0.54
CA SER A 257 -18.41 -2.07 -0.72
C SER A 257 -16.91 -1.85 -0.73
N ILE A 258 -16.36 -1.75 -1.92
CA ILE A 258 -15.03 -1.22 -2.20
C ILE A 258 -15.13 -0.29 -3.40
N GLN A 259 -14.51 0.87 -3.30
CA GLN A 259 -14.49 1.89 -4.34
C GLN A 259 -13.04 2.31 -4.61
N ARG A 260 -12.66 2.39 -5.87
CA ARG A 260 -11.38 2.96 -6.29
C ARG A 260 -11.47 4.49 -6.26
N ILE A 261 -10.44 5.14 -5.74
CA ILE A 261 -10.23 6.58 -5.78
C ILE A 261 -8.97 6.84 -6.59
N MET A 262 -9.09 7.69 -7.61
CA MET A 262 -7.95 8.19 -8.39
C MET A 262 -8.14 9.67 -8.64
N LEU A 263 -7.18 10.49 -8.20
CA LEU A 263 -7.22 11.95 -8.36
C LEU A 263 -6.01 12.41 -9.17
N ASP A 264 -6.20 13.47 -9.97
CA ASP A 264 -5.12 14.22 -10.58
C ASP A 264 -4.47 15.20 -9.59
N GLU A 265 -3.45 15.96 -10.03
CA GLU A 265 -2.74 16.95 -9.22
C GLU A 265 -3.65 18.07 -8.67
N ASP A 266 -4.74 18.38 -9.37
CA ASP A 266 -5.72 19.40 -8.95
C ASP A 266 -6.82 18.81 -8.04
N GLY A 267 -6.76 17.49 -7.74
CA GLY A 267 -7.72 16.78 -6.89
C GLY A 267 -9.02 16.40 -7.60
N HIS A 268 -9.06 16.44 -8.92
CA HIS A 268 -10.23 16.01 -9.67
C HIS A 268 -10.25 14.49 -9.81
N ALA A 269 -11.42 13.89 -9.54
CA ALA A 269 -11.61 12.46 -9.72
C ALA A 269 -11.54 12.06 -11.19
N GLU A 270 -10.77 11.03 -11.48
CA GLU A 270 -10.69 10.41 -12.82
C GLU A 270 -11.71 9.26 -12.94
N ASP A 271 -12.99 9.60 -12.98
CA ASP A 271 -14.07 8.66 -13.21
C ASP A 271 -14.14 8.25 -14.68
N GLY A 272 -13.43 7.19 -15.06
CA GLY A 272 -13.61 6.50 -16.34
C GLY A 272 -13.30 7.32 -17.62
N LYS A 273 -12.67 8.46 -17.51
CA LYS A 273 -12.17 9.23 -18.65
C LYS A 273 -10.89 8.60 -19.20
N SER A 274 -10.75 8.59 -20.53
CA SER A 274 -9.52 8.16 -21.18
C SER A 274 -8.32 8.94 -20.64
N TRP A 275 -7.27 8.22 -20.26
CA TRP A 275 -6.04 8.81 -19.77
C TRP A 275 -5.45 9.78 -20.80
N GLN A 276 -5.49 11.06 -20.51
CA GLN A 276 -4.76 12.07 -21.30
C GLN A 276 -3.53 12.48 -20.51
N VAL A 277 -2.37 12.33 -21.10
CA VAL A 277 -1.11 12.83 -20.52
C VAL A 277 -1.19 14.36 -20.52
N HIS A 278 -1.33 14.95 -19.37
CA HIS A 278 -1.20 16.39 -19.22
C HIS A 278 0.30 16.74 -19.24
N HIS A 279 0.79 17.21 -20.38
CA HIS A 279 2.11 17.84 -20.43
C HIS A 279 2.07 19.08 -19.54
N GLY A 280 2.79 19.03 -18.42
CA GLY A 280 2.88 20.12 -17.46
C GLY A 280 3.06 21.47 -18.17
N ARG A 281 2.38 22.49 -17.68
CA ARG A 281 2.55 23.87 -18.17
C ARG A 281 4.05 24.19 -18.11
N GLN A 282 4.67 24.37 -19.28
CA GLN A 282 6.02 24.96 -19.34
C GLN A 282 5.94 26.29 -18.58
N ALA A 283 6.67 26.36 -17.46
CA ALA A 283 6.86 27.61 -16.75
C ALA A 283 7.45 28.62 -17.75
N ARG A 284 6.73 29.71 -17.98
CA ARG A 284 7.22 30.88 -18.74
C ARG A 284 8.19 31.68 -17.89
#